data_bec16a30c41800dc2b3d2e74ad5bff1c
#
_entry.id   bec16a30c41800dc2b3d2e74ad5bff1c
#
_cell.length_a   1.000
_cell.length_b   1.000
_cell.length_c   1.000
_cell.angle_alpha   90.00
_cell.angle_beta   90.00
_cell.angle_gamma   90.00
#
_symmetry.space_group_name_H-M   'P 1'
#
loop_
_entity.id
_entity.type
_entity.pdbx_description
1 polymer ?
#
loop_
_entity_poly.entity_id
_entity_poly.type
_entity_poly.pdbx_seq_one_letter_code
_entity_poly.pdbx_strand_id
1 'polypeptide(L)'
;MLAAQEDIANRIVDIAKRKDMTVYQTVNDILEQALRVEELGMSLKQVVDERWMLEKAQETGFTFTIEQLLYRIVDEAYESDKDKYAEIWREMGHWYGKYYQAKHESSMDAFREALELFTLGTSEYNLENSNRDLTFSFIGEKLTPGYIEVFSVFVEELLAVFGFKLKDKEINRGMIKLEMRR
;
A
#
# COMPACT_ATOMS: atom_id res chain seq x y z
N MET A 1 -16.52 38.12 2.24
CA MET A 1 -15.77 37.82 1.00
C MET A 1 -14.69 36.81 1.36
N LEU A 2 -14.67 35.64 0.75
CA LEU A 2 -13.57 34.69 0.93
C LEU A 2 -12.39 35.18 0.08
N ALA A 3 -11.24 35.45 0.70
CA ALA A 3 -10.01 35.82 0.03
C ALA A 3 -9.17 34.57 -0.23
N ALA A 4 -8.64 34.42 -1.43
CA ALA A 4 -7.71 33.38 -1.78
C ALA A 4 -6.35 33.98 -2.16
N GLN A 5 -5.28 33.21 -2.02
CA GLN A 5 -3.96 33.61 -2.52
C GLN A 5 -4.01 33.71 -4.05
N GLU A 6 -3.20 34.59 -4.64
CA GLU A 6 -3.27 34.90 -6.06
C GLU A 6 -3.00 33.67 -6.96
N ASP A 7 -2.05 32.83 -6.59
CA ASP A 7 -1.74 31.59 -7.29
C ASP A 7 -2.91 30.61 -7.30
N ILE A 8 -3.61 30.46 -6.14
CA ILE A 8 -4.81 29.64 -6.01
C ILE A 8 -5.94 30.21 -6.86
N ALA A 9 -6.15 31.54 -6.82
CA ALA A 9 -7.18 32.19 -7.60
C ALA A 9 -6.96 31.99 -9.11
N ASN A 10 -5.73 32.12 -9.60
CA ASN A 10 -5.38 31.89 -10.99
C ASN A 10 -5.64 30.42 -11.41
N ARG A 11 -5.30 29.45 -10.59
CA ARG A 11 -5.59 28.04 -10.84
C ARG A 11 -7.09 27.75 -10.90
N ILE A 12 -7.90 28.39 -10.08
CA ILE A 12 -9.36 28.29 -10.13
C ILE A 12 -9.91 28.84 -11.44
N VAL A 13 -9.40 29.99 -11.91
CA VAL A 13 -9.78 30.56 -13.21
C VAL A 13 -9.48 29.58 -14.34
N ASP A 14 -8.33 28.92 -14.33
CA ASP A 14 -7.96 27.96 -15.35
C ASP A 14 -8.83 26.69 -15.31
N ILE A 15 -9.20 26.24 -14.11
CA ILE A 15 -10.16 25.13 -13.95
C ILE A 15 -11.54 25.51 -14.50
N ALA A 16 -12.03 26.70 -14.17
CA ALA A 16 -13.30 27.22 -14.65
C ALA A 16 -13.36 27.25 -16.19
N LYS A 17 -12.31 27.78 -16.83
CA LYS A 17 -12.19 27.79 -18.28
C LYS A 17 -12.21 26.40 -18.91
N ARG A 18 -11.48 25.44 -18.33
CA ARG A 18 -11.44 24.06 -18.84
C ARG A 18 -12.78 23.33 -18.72
N LYS A 19 -13.57 23.67 -17.69
CA LYS A 19 -14.89 23.09 -17.44
C LYS A 19 -16.06 23.84 -18.09
N ASP A 20 -15.78 24.94 -18.80
CA ASP A 20 -16.78 25.87 -19.35
C ASP A 20 -17.76 26.37 -18.27
N MET A 21 -17.22 26.71 -17.10
CA MET A 21 -17.95 27.21 -15.95
C MET A 21 -17.51 28.62 -15.57
N THR A 22 -18.37 29.33 -14.85
CA THR A 22 -17.94 30.58 -14.21
C THR A 22 -17.04 30.30 -13.01
N VAL A 23 -16.16 31.25 -12.66
CA VAL A 23 -15.32 31.15 -11.45
C VAL A 23 -16.19 30.94 -10.22
N TYR A 24 -17.33 31.64 -10.12
CA TYR A 24 -18.28 31.51 -9.01
C TYR A 24 -18.81 30.07 -8.90
N GLN A 25 -19.28 29.49 -9.99
CA GLN A 25 -19.77 28.09 -10.01
C GLN A 25 -18.67 27.12 -9.62
N THR A 26 -17.46 27.29 -10.17
CA THR A 26 -16.32 26.42 -9.88
C THR A 26 -15.93 26.47 -8.39
N VAL A 27 -15.91 27.66 -7.78
CA VAL A 27 -15.60 27.82 -6.36
C VAL A 27 -16.66 27.15 -5.49
N ASN A 28 -17.95 27.36 -5.79
CA ASN A 28 -19.02 26.73 -5.02
C ASN A 28 -19.00 25.19 -5.13
N ASP A 29 -18.78 24.67 -6.34
CA ASP A 29 -18.63 23.22 -6.57
C ASP A 29 -17.49 22.61 -5.74
N ILE A 30 -16.32 23.28 -5.72
CA ILE A 30 -15.19 22.85 -4.92
C ILE A 30 -15.51 22.89 -3.42
N LEU A 31 -16.11 23.96 -2.94
CA LEU A 31 -16.46 24.12 -1.52
C LEU A 31 -17.54 23.10 -1.08
N GLU A 32 -18.52 22.83 -1.93
CA GLU A 32 -19.54 21.82 -1.66
C GLU A 32 -18.93 20.43 -1.51
N GLN A 33 -18.02 20.04 -2.40
CA GLN A 33 -17.31 18.76 -2.26
C GLN A 33 -16.41 18.73 -1.03
N ALA A 34 -15.75 19.85 -0.69
CA ALA A 34 -14.94 19.96 0.52
C ALA A 34 -15.80 19.75 1.79
N LEU A 35 -16.94 20.39 1.87
CA LEU A 35 -17.87 20.23 3.00
C LEU A 35 -18.38 18.80 3.10
N ARG A 36 -18.72 18.17 1.97
CA ARG A 36 -19.16 16.78 1.94
C ARG A 36 -18.09 15.82 2.48
N VAL A 37 -16.82 16.05 2.19
CA VAL A 37 -15.72 15.27 2.75
C VAL A 37 -15.59 15.45 4.25
N GLU A 38 -15.70 16.68 4.74
CA GLU A 38 -15.69 16.99 6.18
C GLU A 38 -16.88 16.33 6.92
N GLU A 39 -18.07 16.32 6.30
CA GLU A 39 -19.27 15.64 6.86
C GLU A 39 -19.06 14.12 7.00
N LEU A 40 -18.21 13.52 6.18
CA LEU A 40 -17.79 12.11 6.29
C LEU A 40 -16.70 11.89 7.37
N GLY A 41 -16.26 12.95 8.06
CA GLY A 41 -15.22 12.90 9.08
C GLY A 41 -13.80 12.76 8.50
N MET A 42 -13.62 13.08 7.22
CA MET A 42 -12.33 13.01 6.51
C MET A 42 -11.84 14.41 6.13
N SER A 43 -10.55 14.57 5.93
CA SER A 43 -9.99 15.77 5.29
C SER A 43 -9.86 15.59 3.78
N LEU A 44 -9.92 16.68 3.02
CA LEU A 44 -9.63 16.65 1.57
C LEU A 44 -8.27 16.03 1.25
N LYS A 45 -7.28 16.27 2.10
CA LYS A 45 -5.95 15.69 1.94
C LYS A 45 -6.01 14.17 1.97
N GLN A 46 -6.69 13.58 2.98
CA GLN A 46 -6.84 12.13 3.07
C GLN A 46 -7.49 11.54 1.82
N VAL A 47 -8.57 12.14 1.34
CA VAL A 47 -9.26 11.67 0.12
C VAL A 47 -8.35 11.70 -1.12
N VAL A 48 -7.54 12.77 -1.25
CA VAL A 48 -6.59 12.87 -2.37
C VAL A 48 -5.48 11.83 -2.24
N ASP A 49 -4.94 11.63 -1.03
CA ASP A 49 -3.88 10.65 -0.78
C ASP A 49 -4.40 9.21 -1.03
N GLU A 50 -5.62 8.88 -0.58
CA GLU A 50 -6.27 7.59 -0.85
C GLU A 50 -6.51 7.37 -2.35
N ARG A 51 -6.97 8.39 -3.08
CA ARG A 51 -7.17 8.30 -4.53
C ARG A 51 -5.86 8.02 -5.26
N TRP A 52 -4.80 8.72 -4.88
CA TRP A 52 -3.47 8.50 -5.45
C TRP A 52 -2.94 7.09 -5.16
N MET A 53 -3.15 6.58 -3.95
CA MET A 53 -2.78 5.22 -3.56
C MET A 53 -3.54 4.17 -4.38
N LEU A 54 -4.84 4.38 -4.62
CA LEU A 54 -5.64 3.50 -5.48
C LEU A 54 -5.16 3.47 -6.93
N GLU A 55 -4.80 4.62 -7.49
CA GLU A 55 -4.24 4.69 -8.85
C GLU A 55 -2.92 3.92 -8.93
N LYS A 56 -2.02 4.12 -7.98
CA LYS A 56 -0.77 3.35 -7.90
C LYS A 56 -1.00 1.85 -7.75
N ALA A 57 -1.94 1.43 -6.92
CA ALA A 57 -2.29 0.03 -6.76
C ALA A 57 -2.75 -0.58 -8.09
N GLN A 58 -3.63 0.10 -8.83
CA GLN A 58 -4.09 -0.34 -10.15
C GLN A 58 -2.95 -0.44 -11.17
N GLU A 59 -2.06 0.55 -11.23
CA GLU A 59 -0.89 0.56 -12.11
C GLU A 59 0.08 -0.60 -11.82
N THR A 60 0.15 -1.05 -10.58
CA THR A 60 1.00 -2.16 -10.14
C THR A 60 0.33 -3.54 -10.22
N GLY A 61 -0.91 -3.59 -10.75
CA GLY A 61 -1.62 -4.84 -10.97
C GLY A 61 -2.47 -5.32 -9.78
N PHE A 62 -2.67 -4.50 -8.77
CA PHE A 62 -3.57 -4.83 -7.66
C PHE A 62 -5.03 -4.80 -8.12
N THR A 63 -5.82 -5.68 -7.52
CA THR A 63 -7.27 -5.74 -7.71
C THR A 63 -7.98 -5.88 -6.37
N PHE A 64 -9.23 -5.42 -6.32
CA PHE A 64 -10.07 -5.64 -5.15
C PHE A 64 -10.65 -7.05 -5.16
N THR A 65 -10.63 -7.69 -4.00
CA THR A 65 -11.25 -9.00 -3.81
C THR A 65 -11.95 -9.06 -2.46
N ILE A 66 -12.80 -10.08 -2.29
CA ILE A 66 -13.40 -10.38 -0.98
C ILE A 66 -12.33 -11.05 -0.13
N GLU A 67 -11.89 -10.38 0.92
CA GLU A 67 -10.79 -10.79 1.79
C GLU A 67 -10.91 -12.24 2.28
N GLN A 68 -12.07 -12.62 2.84
CA GLN A 68 -12.29 -13.98 3.34
C GLN A 68 -12.24 -15.05 2.24
N LEU A 69 -12.69 -14.70 1.02
CA LEU A 69 -12.61 -15.61 -0.12
C LEU A 69 -11.17 -15.82 -0.56
N LEU A 70 -10.39 -14.73 -0.62
CA LEU A 70 -8.96 -14.81 -0.94
C LEU A 70 -8.23 -15.72 0.05
N TYR A 71 -8.41 -15.48 1.33
CA TYR A 71 -7.72 -16.26 2.36
C TYR A 71 -8.06 -17.75 2.30
N ARG A 72 -9.34 -18.10 2.11
CA ARG A 72 -9.75 -19.51 1.97
C ARG A 72 -9.15 -20.15 0.73
N ILE A 73 -9.13 -19.48 -0.41
CA ILE A 73 -8.52 -20.00 -1.64
C ILE A 73 -7.01 -20.20 -1.43
N VAL A 74 -6.34 -19.27 -0.79
CA VAL A 74 -4.90 -19.37 -0.51
C VAL A 74 -4.61 -20.51 0.48
N ASP A 75 -5.40 -20.66 1.54
CA ASP A 75 -5.24 -21.76 2.49
C ASP A 75 -5.41 -23.13 1.83
N GLU A 76 -6.48 -23.33 1.06
CA GLU A 76 -6.73 -24.58 0.33
C GLU A 76 -5.61 -24.88 -0.68
N ALA A 77 -5.15 -23.86 -1.40
CA ALA A 77 -4.06 -23.99 -2.34
C ALA A 77 -2.75 -24.39 -1.61
N TYR A 78 -2.40 -23.67 -0.53
CA TYR A 78 -1.19 -23.95 0.24
C TYR A 78 -1.22 -25.32 0.88
N GLU A 79 -2.34 -25.77 1.47
CA GLU A 79 -2.46 -27.12 2.03
C GLU A 79 -2.39 -28.22 0.97
N SER A 80 -2.76 -27.94 -0.28
CA SER A 80 -2.66 -28.91 -1.38
C SER A 80 -1.22 -29.20 -1.80
N ASP A 81 -0.33 -28.18 -1.81
CA ASP A 81 1.09 -28.28 -2.20
C ASP A 81 1.87 -27.06 -1.66
N LYS A 82 2.36 -27.22 -0.42
CA LYS A 82 3.04 -26.14 0.32
C LYS A 82 4.26 -25.58 -0.42
N ASP A 83 5.09 -26.45 -0.97
CA ASP A 83 6.33 -26.06 -1.64
C ASP A 83 6.05 -25.29 -2.93
N LYS A 84 5.12 -25.79 -3.73
CA LYS A 84 4.71 -25.13 -4.98
C LYS A 84 4.13 -23.74 -4.73
N TYR A 85 3.23 -23.60 -3.79
CA TYR A 85 2.60 -22.30 -3.54
C TYR A 85 3.54 -21.32 -2.84
N ALA A 86 4.41 -21.78 -1.96
CA ALA A 86 5.49 -20.96 -1.42
C ALA A 86 6.41 -20.44 -2.52
N GLU A 87 6.74 -21.28 -3.53
CA GLU A 87 7.58 -20.86 -4.67
C GLU A 87 6.88 -19.80 -5.53
N ILE A 88 5.59 -19.95 -5.84
CA ILE A 88 4.82 -18.95 -6.58
C ILE A 88 4.87 -17.58 -5.87
N TRP A 89 4.68 -17.55 -4.55
CA TRP A 89 4.73 -16.32 -3.78
C TRP A 89 6.15 -15.74 -3.69
N ARG A 90 7.17 -16.58 -3.66
CA ARG A 90 8.58 -16.15 -3.74
C ARG A 90 8.88 -15.48 -5.08
N GLU A 91 8.48 -16.10 -6.19
CA GLU A 91 8.64 -15.50 -7.53
C GLU A 91 7.95 -14.14 -7.63
N MET A 92 6.75 -14.00 -7.07
CA MET A 92 6.04 -12.72 -7.04
C MET A 92 6.76 -11.70 -6.15
N GLY A 93 7.25 -12.10 -4.97
CA GLY A 93 8.08 -11.25 -4.11
C GLY A 93 9.32 -10.73 -4.82
N HIS A 94 9.99 -11.61 -5.56
CA HIS A 94 11.15 -11.23 -6.37
C HIS A 94 10.79 -10.21 -7.46
N TRP A 95 9.71 -10.47 -8.21
CA TRP A 95 9.25 -9.58 -9.27
C TRP A 95 8.89 -8.20 -8.73
N TYR A 96 8.09 -8.12 -7.67
CA TYR A 96 7.73 -6.86 -7.04
C TYR A 96 8.94 -6.14 -6.43
N GLY A 97 9.88 -6.88 -5.82
CA GLY A 97 11.14 -6.32 -5.32
C GLY A 97 11.93 -5.61 -6.43
N LYS A 98 12.07 -6.25 -7.61
CA LYS A 98 12.72 -5.65 -8.79
C LYS A 98 11.94 -4.44 -9.32
N TYR A 99 10.62 -4.54 -9.39
CA TYR A 99 9.76 -3.46 -9.84
C TYR A 99 9.93 -2.20 -8.99
N TYR A 100 9.85 -2.32 -7.66
CA TYR A 100 10.03 -1.19 -6.76
C TYR A 100 11.46 -0.68 -6.73
N GLN A 101 12.46 -1.57 -6.79
CA GLN A 101 13.86 -1.17 -6.89
C GLN A 101 14.16 -0.32 -8.12
N ALA A 102 13.49 -0.58 -9.24
CA ALA A 102 13.65 0.19 -10.47
C ALA A 102 13.00 1.58 -10.40
N LYS A 103 12.01 1.78 -9.53
CA LYS A 103 11.30 3.06 -9.37
C LYS A 103 11.93 4.00 -8.34
N HIS A 104 12.72 3.49 -7.41
CA HIS A 104 13.26 4.23 -6.28
C HIS A 104 14.77 4.11 -6.18
N GLU A 105 15.43 5.21 -5.87
CA GLU A 105 16.87 5.21 -5.56
C GLU A 105 17.16 4.56 -4.18
N SER A 106 16.23 4.72 -3.24
CA SER A 106 16.31 4.15 -1.90
C SER A 106 15.51 2.86 -1.77
N SER A 107 16.17 1.76 -1.39
CA SER A 107 15.49 0.49 -1.10
C SER A 107 14.45 0.60 0.02
N MET A 108 14.68 1.50 0.99
CA MET A 108 13.73 1.67 2.11
C MET A 108 12.47 2.42 1.69
N ASP A 109 12.59 3.40 0.80
CA ASP A 109 11.41 4.11 0.26
C ASP A 109 10.62 3.19 -0.65
N ALA A 110 11.32 2.38 -1.47
CA ALA A 110 10.72 1.33 -2.26
C ALA A 110 9.92 0.33 -1.41
N PHE A 111 10.49 -0.10 -0.28
CA PHE A 111 9.83 -1.04 0.62
C PHE A 111 8.62 -0.43 1.33
N ARG A 112 8.72 0.83 1.78
CA ARG A 112 7.58 1.52 2.39
C ARG A 112 6.42 1.67 1.42
N GLU A 113 6.69 2.11 0.18
CA GLU A 113 5.64 2.21 -0.84
C GLU A 113 4.99 0.84 -1.10
N ALA A 114 5.80 -0.23 -1.21
CA ALA A 114 5.27 -1.57 -1.36
C ALA A 114 4.36 -1.97 -0.19
N LEU A 115 4.79 -1.73 1.05
CA LEU A 115 4.00 -2.06 2.25
C LEU A 115 2.69 -1.27 2.32
N GLU A 116 2.70 0.03 2.02
CA GLU A 116 1.50 0.85 1.98
C GLU A 116 0.44 0.26 1.04
N LEU A 117 0.86 -0.29 -0.10
CA LEU A 117 -0.04 -0.92 -1.06
C LEU A 117 -0.49 -2.32 -0.61
N PHE A 118 0.40 -3.13 -0.06
CA PHE A 118 0.06 -4.51 0.38
C PHE A 118 -0.79 -4.54 1.64
N THR A 119 -0.77 -3.49 2.45
CA THR A 119 -1.50 -3.41 3.72
C THR A 119 -2.77 -2.56 3.66
N LEU A 120 -3.18 -2.15 2.49
CA LEU A 120 -4.29 -1.23 2.24
C LEU A 120 -5.56 -1.67 2.99
N GLY A 121 -5.83 -1.00 4.13
CA GLY A 121 -7.11 -1.07 4.85
C GLY A 121 -7.34 -2.28 5.76
N THR A 122 -6.41 -3.23 5.88
CA THR A 122 -6.71 -4.49 6.59
C THR A 122 -5.73 -4.88 7.69
N SER A 123 -4.54 -4.29 7.73
CA SER A 123 -3.48 -4.75 8.61
C SER A 123 -2.57 -3.63 9.07
N GLU A 124 -2.00 -3.79 10.25
CA GLU A 124 -0.99 -2.89 10.79
C GLU A 124 0.40 -3.47 10.53
N TYR A 125 1.32 -2.61 10.14
CA TYR A 125 2.72 -2.98 10.06
C TYR A 125 3.61 -2.03 10.86
N ASN A 126 4.72 -2.57 11.37
CA ASN A 126 5.81 -1.79 11.95
C ASN A 126 7.11 -2.12 11.23
N LEU A 127 7.90 -1.10 10.97
CA LEU A 127 9.18 -1.20 10.30
C LEU A 127 10.25 -0.45 11.08
N GLU A 128 11.10 -1.20 11.75
CA GLU A 128 12.25 -0.67 12.49
C GLU A 128 13.53 -0.92 11.69
N ASN A 129 14.21 0.15 11.33
CA ASN A 129 15.48 0.09 10.61
C ASN A 129 16.60 0.71 11.45
N SER A 130 17.59 -0.08 11.80
CA SER A 130 18.76 0.34 12.59
C SER A 130 20.04 -0.12 11.92
N ASN A 131 20.77 0.81 11.30
CA ASN A 131 22.04 0.57 10.60
C ASN A 131 21.94 -0.54 9.52
N ARG A 132 22.25 -1.79 9.89
CA ARG A 132 22.25 -2.96 9.01
C ARG A 132 21.12 -3.94 9.32
N ASP A 133 20.44 -3.77 10.44
CA ASP A 133 19.35 -4.65 10.87
C ASP A 133 18.00 -4.00 10.57
N LEU A 134 17.08 -4.78 10.04
CA LEU A 134 15.71 -4.41 9.73
C LEU A 134 14.77 -5.38 10.42
N THR A 135 13.85 -4.87 11.22
CA THR A 135 12.75 -5.66 11.78
C THR A 135 11.45 -5.23 11.10
N PHE A 136 10.80 -6.18 10.47
CA PHE A 136 9.46 -6.01 9.91
C PHE A 136 8.48 -6.83 10.76
N SER A 137 7.41 -6.20 11.21
CA SER A 137 6.30 -6.85 11.90
C SER A 137 4.99 -6.52 11.18
N PHE A 138 4.16 -7.52 10.98
CA PHE A 138 2.87 -7.39 10.31
C PHE A 138 1.80 -8.09 11.14
N ILE A 139 0.71 -7.39 11.44
CA ILE A 139 -0.37 -7.88 12.31
C ILE A 139 -1.71 -7.71 11.60
N GLY A 140 -2.49 -8.77 11.58
CA GLY A 140 -3.85 -8.75 11.04
C GLY A 140 -4.71 -9.83 11.67
N GLU A 141 -5.75 -9.43 12.38
CA GLU A 141 -6.62 -10.35 13.14
C GLU A 141 -7.31 -11.41 12.28
N LYS A 142 -7.53 -11.13 11.01
CA LYS A 142 -8.24 -12.00 10.06
C LYS A 142 -7.33 -12.89 9.22
N LEU A 143 -6.01 -12.73 9.36
CA LEU A 143 -5.05 -13.49 8.56
C LEU A 143 -5.12 -14.97 8.89
N THR A 144 -5.22 -15.78 7.86
CA THR A 144 -5.28 -17.24 7.98
C THR A 144 -3.89 -17.87 7.96
N PRO A 145 -3.73 -19.09 8.51
CA PRO A 145 -2.41 -19.74 8.61
C PRO A 145 -1.68 -19.90 7.27
N GLY A 146 -2.37 -20.37 6.23
CA GLY A 146 -1.74 -20.55 4.91
C GLY A 146 -1.36 -19.24 4.26
N TYR A 147 -2.25 -18.23 4.36
CA TYR A 147 -1.94 -16.89 3.82
C TYR A 147 -0.73 -16.26 4.51
N ILE A 148 -0.63 -16.34 5.84
CA ILE A 148 0.51 -15.81 6.59
C ILE A 148 1.83 -16.45 6.14
N GLU A 149 1.84 -17.77 5.95
CA GLU A 149 3.03 -18.50 5.52
C GLU A 149 3.51 -18.01 4.15
N VAL A 150 2.64 -17.99 3.15
CA VAL A 150 3.03 -17.58 1.79
C VAL A 150 3.33 -16.07 1.71
N PHE A 151 2.59 -15.22 2.43
CA PHE A 151 2.87 -13.79 2.48
C PHE A 151 4.21 -13.49 3.15
N SER A 152 4.59 -14.25 4.17
CA SER A 152 5.92 -14.12 4.80
C SER A 152 7.04 -14.42 3.81
N VAL A 153 6.89 -15.46 2.96
CA VAL A 153 7.85 -15.82 1.91
C VAL A 153 7.94 -14.70 0.86
N PHE A 154 6.80 -14.12 0.48
CA PHE A 154 6.75 -12.99 -0.44
C PHE A 154 7.54 -11.79 0.08
N VAL A 155 7.30 -11.37 1.33
CA VAL A 155 7.99 -10.22 1.94
C VAL A 155 9.48 -10.50 2.13
N GLU A 156 9.85 -11.72 2.55
CA GLU A 156 11.22 -12.15 2.70
C GLU A 156 12.00 -12.00 1.38
N GLU A 157 11.44 -12.48 0.27
CA GLU A 157 12.09 -12.41 -1.05
C GLU A 157 12.14 -10.97 -1.57
N LEU A 158 11.09 -10.18 -1.35
CA LEU A 158 11.09 -8.76 -1.70
C LEU A 158 12.22 -8.01 -0.98
N LEU A 159 12.43 -8.27 0.32
CA LEU A 159 13.53 -7.73 1.11
C LEU A 159 14.89 -8.26 0.66
N ALA A 160 14.97 -9.52 0.21
CA ALA A 160 16.20 -10.09 -0.34
C ALA A 160 16.66 -9.36 -1.61
N VAL A 161 15.73 -8.95 -2.48
CA VAL A 161 16.04 -8.09 -3.64
C VAL A 161 16.64 -6.76 -3.21
N PHE A 162 16.24 -6.20 -2.09
CA PHE A 162 16.80 -4.97 -1.52
C PHE A 162 18.14 -5.16 -0.80
N GLY A 163 18.67 -6.39 -0.81
CA GLY A 163 19.96 -6.73 -0.25
C GLY A 163 19.92 -7.13 1.22
N PHE A 164 18.75 -7.41 1.78
CA PHE A 164 18.61 -7.95 3.13
C PHE A 164 18.62 -9.48 3.12
N LYS A 165 19.15 -10.09 4.17
CA LYS A 165 19.13 -11.55 4.38
C LYS A 165 18.37 -11.85 5.65
N LEU A 166 17.55 -12.89 5.60
CA LEU A 166 16.80 -13.37 6.75
C LEU A 166 17.79 -13.82 7.86
N LYS A 167 17.57 -13.32 9.06
CA LYS A 167 18.26 -13.71 10.29
C LYS A 167 17.37 -14.56 11.18
N ASP A 168 16.13 -14.12 11.36
CA ASP A 168 15.14 -14.83 12.15
C ASP A 168 13.74 -14.56 11.62
N LYS A 169 12.83 -15.54 11.78
CA LYS A 169 11.45 -15.50 11.30
C LYS A 169 10.53 -16.09 12.34
N GLU A 170 9.60 -15.31 12.80
CA GLU A 170 8.56 -15.73 13.71
C GLU A 170 7.19 -15.56 13.03
N ILE A 171 6.43 -16.64 12.96
CA ILE A 171 5.06 -16.66 12.44
C ILE A 171 4.16 -17.19 13.54
N ASN A 172 3.20 -16.38 13.93
CA ASN A 172 2.15 -16.75 14.87
C ASN A 172 0.78 -16.42 14.24
N ARG A 173 -0.28 -16.90 14.85
CA ARG A 173 -1.64 -16.60 14.38
C ARG A 173 -1.86 -15.09 14.30
N GLY A 174 -2.06 -14.59 13.08
CA GLY A 174 -2.30 -13.18 12.81
C GLY A 174 -1.06 -12.29 12.86
N MET A 175 0.16 -12.84 12.98
CA MET A 175 1.39 -12.06 13.09
C MET A 175 2.54 -12.69 12.31
N ILE A 176 3.28 -11.83 11.60
CA ILE A 176 4.59 -12.13 10.99
C ILE A 176 5.61 -11.19 11.60
N LYS A 177 6.76 -11.73 12.02
CA LYS A 177 7.93 -10.92 12.36
C LYS A 177 9.14 -11.47 11.60
N LEU A 178 9.80 -10.59 10.84
CA LEU A 178 11.03 -10.91 10.11
C LEU A 178 12.16 -10.04 10.65
N GLU A 179 13.23 -10.67 11.11
CA GLU A 179 14.48 -10.00 11.42
C GLU A 179 15.46 -10.21 10.26
N MET A 180 15.86 -9.13 9.63
CA MET A 180 16.66 -9.12 8.42
C MET A 180 17.98 -8.36 8.66
N ARG A 181 19.03 -8.72 7.92
CA ARG A 181 20.34 -8.04 7.99
C ARG A 181 20.88 -7.75 6.59
N ARG A 182 21.43 -6.56 6.42
CA ARG A 182 22.09 -6.12 5.18
C ARG A 182 23.60 -6.36 5.22
#